data_6bb8ab82ebb0b3750369e0b59432cc3d
#
_entry.id   6bb8ab82ebb0b3750369e0b59432cc3d
#
_cell.length_a   1.000
_cell.length_b   1.000
_cell.length_c   1.000
_cell.angle_alpha   90.00
_cell.angle_beta   90.00
_cell.angle_gamma   90.00
#
_symmetry.space_group_name_H-M   'P 1'
#
loop_
_entity.id
_entity.type
_entity.pdbx_description
1 polymer ?
#
loop_
_entity_poly.entity_id
_entity_poly.type
_entity_poly.pdbx_seq_one_letter_code
_entity_poly.pdbx_strand_id
1 'polypeptide(L)'
;IVPGMAEKWEISDDGLTYTFHIRKGMKWNINTDKYEKGENKGKFIDSRLQMLGYEFNPDITAHDFVFALRRAVYYYTDCPQFASVSCIKNANRIHTGAVLPTELGAVANDDYTLTITLEHRDDTFMQTLASAVAMPCNEQFFVATKGRYGLEGKYTLFNGQFYVSQILDASYLLKKNKGYTGPSPATATELTLKIPDKNDEDNNDLVSKLESGYYDAAFITGKDSDKVKKSSGVTYTAYQDTTWGFVFNTNDEVFQSKTMRKAFCEGFSRPKDFDKDYLKTATNLTPSSCVINGNNAVKAMGNTVVPQNQKKSVTDWKKALDILDTTDVSVTVLTPDYMENYVKLLLQGVQAGLGSYLTNSNGEAITLTLKVKAMTEKEIRSEIAKNTYDVAFLPFTATGNSALSFISQISSDNITDINSKKVDALIKKAQNQSALASSSKYLKQAEQTILDTYALYPMIYESSYYASANGVKNIQFHPGTGRVSFVNATRK
;
A
#
# COMPACT_ATOMS: atom_id res chain seq x y z
N ILE A 1 2.91 10.91 15.76
CA ILE A 1 1.46 11.02 16.00
C ILE A 1 1.24 12.15 17.00
N VAL A 2 0.21 12.94 16.76
CA VAL A 2 -0.18 14.07 17.60
C VAL A 2 -1.67 13.96 17.95
N PRO A 3 -2.13 14.56 19.05
CA PRO A 3 -3.55 14.59 19.39
C PRO A 3 -4.40 15.20 18.26
N GLY A 4 -5.47 14.49 17.91
CA GLY A 4 -6.43 14.88 16.90
C GLY A 4 -7.86 14.83 17.47
N MET A 5 -8.68 13.91 16.97
CA MET A 5 -10.00 13.63 17.54
C MET A 5 -9.90 13.00 18.93
N ALA A 6 -8.91 12.14 19.19
CA ALA A 6 -8.52 11.82 20.56
C ALA A 6 -7.59 12.92 21.09
N GLU A 7 -7.89 13.46 22.26
CA GLU A 7 -7.05 14.47 22.92
C GLU A 7 -5.89 13.84 23.68
N LYS A 8 -6.06 12.62 24.17
CA LYS A 8 -5.04 11.80 24.82
C LYS A 8 -5.38 10.32 24.69
N TRP A 9 -4.41 9.47 24.95
CA TRP A 9 -4.58 8.02 24.98
C TRP A 9 -3.61 7.37 25.95
N GLU A 10 -3.94 6.17 26.35
CA GLU A 10 -3.15 5.31 27.22
C GLU A 10 -2.97 3.96 26.52
N ILE A 11 -1.79 3.35 26.72
CA ILE A 11 -1.47 2.03 26.17
C ILE A 11 -1.05 1.16 27.35
N SER A 12 -1.63 -0.03 27.49
CA SER A 12 -1.23 -0.99 28.51
C SER A 12 0.22 -1.44 28.35
N ASP A 13 0.85 -1.91 29.42
CA ASP A 13 2.25 -2.32 29.44
C ASP A 13 2.55 -3.47 28.45
N ASP A 14 1.58 -4.34 28.21
CA ASP A 14 1.66 -5.41 27.22
C ASP A 14 1.49 -4.92 25.77
N GLY A 15 1.08 -3.65 25.57
CA GLY A 15 0.86 -3.07 24.26
C GLY A 15 -0.38 -3.62 23.53
N LEU A 16 -1.31 -4.25 24.26
CA LEU A 16 -2.50 -4.87 23.67
C LEU A 16 -3.77 -4.04 23.83
N THR A 17 -3.85 -3.16 24.84
CA THR A 17 -5.04 -2.36 25.10
C THR A 17 -4.73 -0.87 24.94
N TYR A 18 -5.54 -0.21 24.14
CA TYR A 18 -5.45 1.23 23.86
C TYR A 18 -6.72 1.89 24.33
N THR A 19 -6.62 2.87 25.22
CA THR A 19 -7.75 3.68 25.69
C THR A 19 -7.62 5.11 25.20
N PHE A 20 -8.57 5.56 24.39
CA PHE A 20 -8.61 6.89 23.79
C PHE A 20 -9.66 7.75 24.46
N HIS A 21 -9.30 8.99 24.79
CA HIS A 21 -10.23 10.01 25.25
C HIS A 21 -10.58 10.91 24.06
N ILE A 22 -11.81 10.80 23.60
CA ILE A 22 -12.32 11.54 22.45
C ILE A 22 -12.60 12.98 22.87
N ARG A 23 -12.16 13.92 22.05
CA ARG A 23 -12.35 15.35 22.28
C ARG A 23 -13.84 15.71 22.26
N LYS A 24 -14.34 16.34 23.33
CA LYS A 24 -15.72 16.82 23.43
C LYS A 24 -15.95 18.01 22.49
N GLY A 25 -17.20 18.19 22.05
CA GLY A 25 -17.62 19.33 21.24
C GLY A 25 -17.21 19.26 19.76
N MET A 26 -16.63 18.15 19.29
CA MET A 26 -16.46 17.89 17.87
C MET A 26 -17.77 17.45 17.24
N LYS A 27 -18.07 17.99 16.05
CA LYS A 27 -19.40 17.81 15.43
C LYS A 27 -19.27 17.34 13.98
N TRP A 28 -20.26 16.58 13.57
CA TRP A 28 -20.52 16.33 12.17
C TRP A 28 -20.89 17.63 11.46
N ASN A 29 -20.43 17.81 10.22
CA ASN A 29 -20.76 18.96 9.38
C ASN A 29 -22.20 18.85 8.87
N ILE A 30 -23.13 19.16 9.70
CA ILE A 30 -24.57 19.15 9.41
C ILE A 30 -25.21 20.35 10.12
N ASN A 31 -26.04 21.09 9.38
CA ASN A 31 -26.76 22.23 9.96
C ASN A 31 -28.08 21.75 10.55
N THR A 32 -28.22 21.89 11.86
CA THR A 32 -29.42 21.49 12.63
C THR A 32 -30.48 22.57 12.72
N ASP A 33 -30.28 23.74 12.07
CA ASP A 33 -31.27 24.83 12.12
C ASP A 33 -32.53 24.45 11.33
N LYS A 34 -33.66 24.93 11.80
CA LYS A 34 -34.95 24.77 11.16
C LYS A 34 -35.37 26.03 10.41
N TYR A 35 -36.13 25.86 9.34
CA TYR A 35 -36.76 26.97 8.64
C TYR A 35 -37.81 27.61 9.56
N GLU A 36 -37.75 28.92 9.71
CA GLU A 36 -38.70 29.68 10.53
C GLU A 36 -39.93 30.15 9.75
N LYS A 37 -39.84 30.27 8.40
CA LYS A 37 -40.86 30.88 7.52
C LYS A 37 -41.12 30.04 6.27
N GLY A 38 -42.29 30.25 5.64
CA GLY A 38 -42.70 29.69 4.37
C GLY A 38 -43.16 28.23 4.42
N GLU A 39 -43.27 27.58 3.27
CA GLU A 39 -43.71 26.18 3.12
C GLU A 39 -42.83 25.19 3.86
N ASN A 40 -41.59 25.55 4.13
CA ASN A 40 -40.63 24.74 4.86
C ASN A 40 -40.58 25.02 6.36
N LYS A 41 -41.52 25.80 6.89
CA LYS A 41 -41.57 26.11 8.32
C LYS A 41 -41.50 24.83 9.16
N GLY A 42 -40.56 24.79 10.09
CA GLY A 42 -40.32 23.63 10.96
C GLY A 42 -39.55 22.48 10.33
N LYS A 43 -39.20 22.53 9.01
CA LYS A 43 -38.30 21.60 8.37
C LYS A 43 -36.86 22.05 8.54
N PHE A 44 -35.93 21.12 8.57
CA PHE A 44 -34.51 21.44 8.65
C PHE A 44 -33.99 22.07 7.35
N ILE A 45 -33.06 23.04 7.48
CA ILE A 45 -32.36 23.67 6.35
C ILE A 45 -31.46 22.64 5.66
N ASP A 46 -30.84 21.75 6.41
CA ASP A 46 -30.02 20.68 5.85
C ASP A 46 -30.90 19.48 5.47
N SER A 47 -30.89 19.15 4.16
CA SER A 47 -31.70 18.04 3.63
C SER A 47 -31.33 16.66 4.18
N ARG A 48 -30.12 16.51 4.73
CA ARG A 48 -29.67 15.28 5.37
C ARG A 48 -30.45 14.98 6.63
N LEU A 49 -30.88 16.00 7.36
CA LEU A 49 -31.72 15.85 8.55
C LEU A 49 -33.13 15.34 8.21
N GLN A 50 -33.63 15.55 6.99
CA GLN A 50 -34.90 15.01 6.56
C GLN A 50 -34.88 13.47 6.45
N MET A 51 -33.72 12.89 6.17
CA MET A 51 -33.53 11.43 6.16
C MET A 51 -33.46 10.83 7.57
N LEU A 52 -32.94 11.60 8.55
CA LEU A 52 -32.68 11.16 9.91
C LEU A 52 -33.91 11.30 10.84
N GLY A 53 -34.92 12.08 10.43
CA GLY A 53 -35.99 12.49 11.34
C GLY A 53 -35.57 13.67 12.22
N TYR A 54 -36.33 13.97 13.28
CA TYR A 54 -36.17 15.19 14.03
C TYR A 54 -35.18 15.11 15.21
N GLU A 55 -34.61 13.92 15.48
CA GLU A 55 -33.73 13.67 16.62
C GLU A 55 -32.36 13.18 16.14
N PHE A 56 -31.52 14.12 15.70
CA PHE A 56 -30.12 13.82 15.36
C PHE A 56 -29.19 14.60 16.29
N ASN A 57 -28.32 13.86 16.98
CA ASN A 57 -27.20 14.45 17.71
C ASN A 57 -26.00 14.63 16.77
N PRO A 58 -25.56 15.86 16.47
CA PRO A 58 -24.41 16.10 15.62
C PRO A 58 -23.07 15.86 16.32
N ASP A 59 -23.03 15.60 17.62
CA ASP A 59 -21.80 15.36 18.36
C ASP A 59 -21.13 14.05 17.90
N ILE A 60 -19.81 14.09 17.76
CA ILE A 60 -19.02 12.91 17.45
C ILE A 60 -18.66 12.22 18.74
N THR A 61 -18.94 10.94 18.81
CA THR A 61 -18.74 10.12 20.00
C THR A 61 -17.87 8.91 19.74
N ALA A 62 -17.45 8.19 20.77
CA ALA A 62 -16.73 6.94 20.69
C ALA A 62 -17.52 5.87 19.92
N HIS A 63 -18.85 5.92 19.94
CA HIS A 63 -19.74 5.00 19.21
C HIS A 63 -19.54 5.10 17.69
N ASP A 64 -19.28 6.30 17.14
CA ASP A 64 -19.04 6.50 15.72
C ASP A 64 -17.75 5.78 15.25
N PHE A 65 -16.73 5.72 16.10
CA PHE A 65 -15.49 4.98 15.82
C PHE A 65 -15.69 3.46 15.91
N VAL A 66 -16.41 3.00 16.94
CA VAL A 66 -16.75 1.58 17.10
C VAL A 66 -17.54 1.08 15.89
N PHE A 67 -18.53 1.84 15.45
CA PHE A 67 -19.33 1.49 14.29
C PHE A 67 -18.48 1.42 13.01
N ALA A 68 -17.59 2.41 12.79
CA ALA A 68 -16.69 2.41 11.65
C ALA A 68 -15.78 1.18 11.61
N LEU A 69 -15.15 0.84 12.75
CA LEU A 69 -14.26 -0.33 12.85
C LEU A 69 -15.03 -1.64 12.67
N ARG A 70 -16.24 -1.77 13.24
CA ARG A 70 -17.11 -2.94 12.99
C ARG A 70 -17.43 -3.12 11.52
N ARG A 71 -17.72 -2.02 10.80
CA ARG A 71 -17.93 -2.07 9.34
C ARG A 71 -16.68 -2.51 8.60
N ALA A 72 -15.50 -2.00 8.97
CA ALA A 72 -14.24 -2.32 8.31
C ALA A 72 -13.86 -3.82 8.40
N VAL A 73 -14.27 -4.49 9.47
CA VAL A 73 -13.99 -5.93 9.68
C VAL A 73 -15.13 -6.84 9.22
N TYR A 74 -16.30 -6.29 8.90
CA TYR A 74 -17.48 -7.09 8.58
C TYR A 74 -17.35 -7.74 7.21
N TYR A 75 -17.59 -9.04 7.14
CA TYR A 75 -17.35 -9.85 5.93
C TYR A 75 -18.11 -9.39 4.67
N TYR A 76 -19.28 -8.77 4.79
CA TYR A 76 -20.01 -8.21 3.65
C TYR A 76 -19.50 -6.86 3.15
N THR A 77 -18.59 -6.21 3.85
CA THR A 77 -18.14 -4.85 3.49
C THR A 77 -17.04 -4.87 2.42
N ASP A 78 -16.30 -5.97 2.29
CA ASP A 78 -15.15 -6.10 1.37
C ASP A 78 -14.18 -4.90 1.50
N CYS A 79 -13.76 -4.62 2.73
CA CYS A 79 -12.91 -3.47 3.04
C CYS A 79 -11.49 -3.69 2.50
N PRO A 80 -11.01 -2.88 1.56
CA PRO A 80 -9.67 -3.06 0.98
C PRO A 80 -8.52 -2.86 1.99
N GLN A 81 -8.81 -2.23 3.13
CA GLN A 81 -7.85 -2.00 4.21
C GLN A 81 -8.08 -2.93 5.42
N PHE A 82 -8.83 -4.01 5.26
CA PHE A 82 -9.08 -4.97 6.35
C PHE A 82 -7.80 -5.46 7.02
N ALA A 83 -6.76 -5.77 6.24
CA ALA A 83 -5.47 -6.23 6.76
C ALA A 83 -4.87 -5.28 7.82
N SER A 84 -5.09 -3.97 7.69
CA SER A 84 -4.57 -2.96 8.62
C SER A 84 -5.24 -2.98 9.99
N VAL A 85 -6.46 -3.52 10.11
CA VAL A 85 -7.24 -3.61 11.34
C VAL A 85 -7.45 -5.05 11.82
N SER A 86 -6.88 -6.02 11.10
CA SER A 86 -7.01 -7.45 11.41
C SER A 86 -6.37 -7.87 12.75
N CYS A 87 -5.47 -7.02 13.29
CA CYS A 87 -4.87 -7.19 14.60
C CYS A 87 -5.86 -6.91 15.77
N ILE A 88 -6.99 -6.25 15.52
CA ILE A 88 -8.01 -6.01 16.56
C ILE A 88 -8.64 -7.36 16.98
N LYS A 89 -8.82 -7.55 18.27
CA LYS A 89 -9.40 -8.78 18.83
C LYS A 89 -10.71 -9.14 18.13
N ASN A 90 -10.82 -10.40 17.72
CA ASN A 90 -11.93 -10.98 16.96
C ASN A 90 -12.09 -10.46 15.51
N ALA A 91 -11.27 -9.54 15.00
CA ALA A 91 -11.42 -9.01 13.65
C ALA A 91 -11.46 -10.10 12.57
N ASN A 92 -10.51 -11.04 12.59
CA ASN A 92 -10.47 -12.16 11.63
C ASN A 92 -11.66 -13.11 11.79
N ARG A 93 -12.14 -13.35 13.01
CA ARG A 93 -13.32 -14.19 13.25
C ARG A 93 -14.61 -13.57 12.75
N ILE A 94 -14.73 -12.24 12.85
CA ILE A 94 -15.86 -11.48 12.29
C ILE A 94 -15.78 -11.50 10.77
N HIS A 95 -14.59 -11.31 10.21
CA HIS A 95 -14.36 -11.29 8.76
C HIS A 95 -14.69 -12.64 8.10
N THR A 96 -14.53 -13.74 8.82
CA THR A 96 -14.93 -15.10 8.36
C THR A 96 -16.36 -15.46 8.70
N GLY A 97 -17.12 -14.57 9.36
CA GLY A 97 -18.49 -14.84 9.80
C GLY A 97 -18.62 -15.77 11.01
N ALA A 98 -17.50 -16.08 11.69
CA ALA A 98 -17.51 -17.00 12.83
C ALA A 98 -18.09 -16.41 14.12
N VAL A 99 -18.11 -15.07 14.24
CA VAL A 99 -18.70 -14.34 15.37
C VAL A 99 -19.35 -13.04 14.88
N LEU A 100 -20.19 -12.42 15.72
CA LEU A 100 -20.91 -11.19 15.37
C LEU A 100 -19.98 -9.95 15.41
N PRO A 101 -20.25 -8.90 14.61
CA PRO A 101 -19.49 -7.65 14.65
C PRO A 101 -19.44 -6.98 16.02
N THR A 102 -20.44 -7.23 16.88
CA THR A 102 -20.51 -6.72 18.25
C THR A 102 -19.44 -7.28 19.18
N GLU A 103 -18.81 -8.41 18.79
CA GLU A 103 -17.73 -9.04 19.55
C GLU A 103 -16.33 -8.48 19.23
N LEU A 104 -16.25 -7.46 18.35
CA LEU A 104 -14.99 -6.78 18.04
C LEU A 104 -14.39 -6.19 19.30
N GLY A 105 -13.08 -6.33 19.47
CA GLY A 105 -12.31 -5.71 20.55
C GLY A 105 -12.24 -4.18 20.50
N ALA A 106 -13.29 -3.52 19.99
CA ALA A 106 -13.45 -2.07 20.01
C ALA A 106 -14.76 -1.72 20.70
N VAL A 107 -14.67 -1.01 21.83
CA VAL A 107 -15.79 -0.74 22.74
C VAL A 107 -15.83 0.75 23.11
N ALA A 108 -16.99 1.38 23.00
CA ALA A 108 -17.27 2.67 23.62
C ALA A 108 -17.68 2.43 25.07
N ASN A 109 -16.81 2.79 26.02
CA ASN A 109 -17.11 2.66 27.45
C ASN A 109 -18.13 3.70 27.90
N ASP A 110 -18.06 4.86 27.28
CA ASP A 110 -18.99 5.97 27.33
C ASP A 110 -18.89 6.77 26.02
N ASP A 111 -19.61 7.88 25.89
CA ASP A 111 -19.63 8.71 24.68
C ASP A 111 -18.25 9.23 24.26
N TYR A 112 -17.29 9.33 25.17
CA TYR A 112 -15.98 9.95 24.91
C TYR A 112 -14.79 9.06 25.28
N THR A 113 -15.02 7.82 25.67
CA THR A 113 -13.96 6.86 26.00
C THR A 113 -14.07 5.63 25.11
N LEU A 114 -13.10 5.46 24.23
CA LEU A 114 -12.96 4.32 23.30
C LEU A 114 -11.83 3.42 23.77
N THR A 115 -12.13 2.14 23.98
CA THR A 115 -11.11 1.12 24.25
C THR A 115 -10.99 0.17 23.07
N ILE A 116 -9.75 -0.05 22.59
CA ILE A 116 -9.45 -1.02 21.54
C ILE A 116 -8.45 -2.05 22.08
N THR A 117 -8.81 -3.33 21.98
CA THR A 117 -7.96 -4.45 22.37
C THR A 117 -7.48 -5.20 21.14
N LEU A 118 -6.20 -5.52 21.09
CA LEU A 118 -5.57 -6.27 19.99
C LEU A 118 -5.44 -7.75 20.32
N GLU A 119 -5.40 -8.62 19.31
CA GLU A 119 -5.03 -10.05 19.42
C GLU A 119 -3.53 -10.23 19.67
N HIS A 120 -2.74 -9.33 19.09
CA HIS A 120 -1.28 -9.31 19.20
C HIS A 120 -0.78 -7.87 19.07
N ARG A 121 0.41 -7.63 19.59
CA ARG A 121 1.05 -6.31 19.49
C ARG A 121 1.27 -5.90 18.04
N ASP A 122 0.98 -4.63 17.74
CA ASP A 122 1.27 -4.00 16.45
C ASP A 122 1.83 -2.59 16.68
N ASP A 123 3.13 -2.41 16.42
CA ASP A 123 3.81 -1.14 16.62
C ASP A 123 3.39 -0.04 15.64
N THR A 124 2.67 -0.42 14.58
CA THR A 124 2.13 0.52 13.59
C THR A 124 0.65 0.83 13.81
N PHE A 125 0.02 0.22 14.81
CA PHE A 125 -1.41 0.36 15.05
C PHE A 125 -1.86 1.82 15.24
N MET A 126 -1.08 2.62 15.94
CA MET A 126 -1.36 4.07 16.08
C MET A 126 -1.33 4.81 14.73
N GLN A 127 -0.51 4.38 13.77
CA GLN A 127 -0.50 4.93 12.41
C GLN A 127 -1.72 4.48 11.62
N THR A 128 -2.13 3.23 11.80
CA THR A 128 -3.37 2.67 11.24
C THR A 128 -4.58 3.48 11.71
N LEU A 129 -4.67 3.79 13.00
CA LEU A 129 -5.75 4.62 13.55
C LEU A 129 -5.74 6.07 13.01
N ALA A 130 -4.61 6.55 12.51
CA ALA A 130 -4.53 7.81 11.81
C ALA A 130 -4.88 7.70 10.30
N SER A 131 -5.29 6.54 9.81
CA SER A 131 -5.65 6.30 8.39
C SER A 131 -7.17 6.29 8.16
N ALA A 132 -7.56 6.21 6.87
CA ALA A 132 -8.96 6.26 6.46
C ALA A 132 -9.83 5.14 7.07
N VAL A 133 -9.26 3.95 7.32
CA VAL A 133 -9.99 2.81 7.86
C VAL A 133 -10.54 3.05 9.26
N ALA A 134 -9.92 3.95 10.04
CA ALA A 134 -10.32 4.28 11.40
C ALA A 134 -11.08 5.62 11.51
N MET A 135 -11.47 6.25 10.40
CA MET A 135 -12.31 7.45 10.43
C MET A 135 -13.70 7.12 11.00
N PRO A 136 -14.27 7.97 11.83
CA PRO A 136 -15.59 7.71 12.43
C PRO A 136 -16.70 7.70 11.36
N CYS A 137 -17.76 6.94 11.64
CA CYS A 137 -18.94 6.86 10.81
C CYS A 137 -20.19 6.87 11.70
N ASN A 138 -21.09 7.80 11.46
CA ASN A 138 -22.33 7.87 12.24
C ASN A 138 -23.30 6.77 11.77
N GLU A 139 -23.67 5.87 12.69
CA GLU A 139 -24.52 4.71 12.40
C GLU A 139 -25.93 5.13 11.96
N GLN A 140 -26.56 6.07 12.67
CA GLN A 140 -27.90 6.53 12.35
C GLN A 140 -27.98 7.10 10.94
N PHE A 141 -27.01 7.93 10.55
CA PHE A 141 -26.94 8.49 9.20
C PHE A 141 -26.62 7.42 8.16
N PHE A 142 -25.68 6.52 8.45
CA PHE A 142 -25.34 5.42 7.56
C PHE A 142 -26.59 4.59 7.20
N VAL A 143 -27.35 4.17 8.19
CA VAL A 143 -28.58 3.39 8.01
C VAL A 143 -29.64 4.19 7.22
N ALA A 144 -29.80 5.50 7.53
CA ALA A 144 -30.74 6.38 6.84
C ALA A 144 -30.43 6.56 5.35
N THR A 145 -29.18 6.40 4.92
CA THR A 145 -28.81 6.49 3.48
C THR A 145 -29.26 5.29 2.64
N LYS A 146 -29.69 4.19 3.28
CA LYS A 146 -30.19 2.96 2.60
C LYS A 146 -29.22 2.46 1.51
N GLY A 147 -27.94 2.28 1.86
CA GLY A 147 -26.87 1.78 0.97
C GLY A 147 -26.25 2.83 0.05
N ARG A 148 -26.59 4.12 0.18
CA ARG A 148 -26.04 5.20 -0.66
C ARG A 148 -24.95 6.01 0.04
N TYR A 149 -24.51 5.58 1.22
CA TYR A 149 -23.46 6.29 1.97
C TYR A 149 -22.21 6.47 1.11
N GLY A 150 -21.71 7.70 1.01
CA GLY A 150 -20.51 8.04 0.25
C GLY A 150 -20.70 8.25 -1.26
N LEU A 151 -21.85 7.91 -1.86
CA LEU A 151 -22.06 8.05 -3.32
C LEU A 151 -22.22 9.51 -3.77
N GLU A 152 -22.78 10.35 -2.92
CA GLU A 152 -22.98 11.78 -3.19
C GLU A 152 -22.77 12.58 -1.89
N GLY A 153 -22.50 13.88 -1.99
CA GLY A 153 -22.31 14.76 -0.84
C GLY A 153 -23.49 14.77 0.14
N LYS A 154 -24.72 14.64 -0.36
CA LYS A 154 -25.94 14.55 0.47
C LYS A 154 -26.08 13.23 1.25
N TYR A 155 -25.30 12.20 0.89
CA TYR A 155 -25.23 10.92 1.57
C TYR A 155 -23.92 10.74 2.35
N THR A 156 -23.27 11.84 2.71
CA THR A 156 -22.00 11.81 3.44
C THR A 156 -22.03 12.86 4.57
N LEU A 157 -21.58 12.47 5.74
CA LEU A 157 -21.24 13.39 6.82
C LEU A 157 -19.72 13.59 6.85
N PHE A 158 -19.32 14.81 7.13
CA PHE A 158 -17.91 15.21 7.22
C PHE A 158 -17.64 15.77 8.62
N ASN A 159 -16.45 15.50 9.13
CA ASN A 159 -16.02 15.99 10.44
C ASN A 159 -14.60 16.58 10.41
N GLY A 160 -13.97 16.61 9.24
CA GLY A 160 -12.63 17.13 9.03
C GLY A 160 -12.59 18.62 8.72
N GLN A 161 -11.37 19.12 8.47
CA GLN A 161 -11.12 20.52 8.10
C GLN A 161 -11.73 20.91 6.75
N PHE A 162 -11.96 19.92 5.88
CA PHE A 162 -12.58 20.07 4.58
C PHE A 162 -13.77 19.13 4.42
N TYR A 163 -14.68 19.50 3.53
CA TYR A 163 -15.76 18.63 3.08
C TYR A 163 -15.81 18.57 1.55
N VAL A 164 -16.25 17.47 0.98
CA VAL A 164 -16.44 17.33 -0.47
C VAL A 164 -17.67 18.14 -0.89
N SER A 165 -17.42 19.19 -1.64
CA SER A 165 -18.47 20.08 -2.16
C SER A 165 -19.07 19.56 -3.47
N GLN A 166 -18.22 19.01 -4.35
CA GLN A 166 -18.62 18.44 -5.63
C GLN A 166 -17.78 17.21 -5.96
N ILE A 167 -18.42 16.23 -6.59
CA ILE A 167 -17.78 15.07 -7.20
C ILE A 167 -18.01 15.21 -8.70
N LEU A 168 -16.93 15.30 -9.47
CA LEU A 168 -16.91 15.38 -10.91
C LEU A 168 -16.22 14.15 -11.47
N ASP A 169 -16.37 13.84 -12.76
CA ASP A 169 -15.88 12.60 -13.38
C ASP A 169 -14.38 12.32 -13.12
N ALA A 170 -13.56 13.35 -13.13
CA ALA A 170 -12.11 13.24 -12.91
C ALA A 170 -11.58 14.15 -11.79
N SER A 171 -12.45 14.65 -10.91
CA SER A 171 -12.00 15.52 -9.81
C SER A 171 -12.97 15.59 -8.64
N TYR A 172 -12.41 15.91 -7.48
CA TYR A 172 -13.14 16.20 -6.25
C TYR A 172 -12.86 17.64 -5.83
N LEU A 173 -13.91 18.44 -5.70
CA LEU A 173 -13.80 19.79 -5.15
C LEU A 173 -14.11 19.75 -3.65
N LEU A 174 -13.13 20.10 -2.84
CA LEU A 174 -13.26 20.17 -1.39
C LEU A 174 -13.25 21.64 -0.95
N LYS A 175 -14.11 21.98 0.01
CA LYS A 175 -14.15 23.32 0.62
C LYS A 175 -13.85 23.23 2.10
N LYS A 176 -13.29 24.33 2.62
CA LYS A 176 -13.03 24.49 4.05
C LYS A 176 -14.32 24.33 4.86
N ASN A 177 -14.28 23.46 5.84
CA ASN A 177 -15.36 23.28 6.81
C ASN A 177 -15.32 24.40 7.83
N LYS A 178 -16.22 25.39 7.69
CA LYS A 178 -16.33 26.52 8.62
C LYS A 178 -16.84 26.10 10.01
N GLY A 179 -17.54 24.96 10.11
CA GLY A 179 -18.04 24.38 11.35
C GLY A 179 -17.04 23.45 12.05
N TYR A 180 -15.79 23.35 11.54
CA TYR A 180 -14.78 22.51 12.16
C TYR A 180 -14.36 23.05 13.53
N THR A 181 -14.54 22.23 14.57
CA THR A 181 -14.24 22.58 15.96
C THR A 181 -13.01 21.86 16.54
N GLY A 182 -12.34 21.05 15.71
CA GLY A 182 -11.15 20.29 16.10
C GLY A 182 -9.86 21.10 16.09
N PRO A 183 -8.74 20.48 16.45
CA PRO A 183 -7.42 21.12 16.41
C PRO A 183 -6.98 21.41 14.96
N SER A 184 -6.13 22.43 14.79
CA SER A 184 -5.51 22.77 13.49
C SER A 184 -6.54 23.06 12.38
N PRO A 185 -7.32 24.15 12.49
CA PRO A 185 -8.24 24.55 11.42
C PRO A 185 -7.48 24.85 10.13
N ALA A 186 -8.07 24.54 8.97
CA ALA A 186 -7.45 24.75 7.68
C ALA A 186 -7.18 26.23 7.37
N THR A 187 -6.04 26.54 6.76
CA THR A 187 -5.74 27.83 6.15
C THR A 187 -6.25 27.90 4.71
N ALA A 188 -6.07 26.81 3.94
CA ALA A 188 -6.61 26.69 2.61
C ALA A 188 -8.15 26.75 2.63
N THR A 189 -8.77 27.43 1.67
CA THR A 189 -10.22 27.60 1.56
C THR A 189 -10.86 26.57 0.64
N GLU A 190 -10.10 26.08 -0.33
CA GLU A 190 -10.55 25.15 -1.35
C GLU A 190 -9.40 24.25 -1.80
N LEU A 191 -9.70 23.01 -2.12
CA LEU A 191 -8.77 22.03 -2.68
C LEU A 191 -9.46 21.34 -3.86
N THR A 192 -8.78 21.21 -4.98
CA THR A 192 -9.23 20.38 -6.10
C THR A 192 -8.29 19.19 -6.22
N LEU A 193 -8.81 17.98 -5.99
CA LEU A 193 -8.08 16.74 -6.24
C LEU A 193 -8.44 16.25 -7.63
N LYS A 194 -7.48 16.19 -8.54
CA LYS A 194 -7.66 15.73 -9.91
C LYS A 194 -7.11 14.32 -10.08
N ILE A 195 -7.83 13.49 -10.82
CA ILE A 195 -7.36 12.20 -11.31
C ILE A 195 -6.83 12.45 -12.72
N PRO A 196 -5.51 12.28 -12.99
CA PRO A 196 -4.99 12.46 -14.34
C PRO A 196 -5.63 11.47 -15.32
N ASP A 197 -6.06 11.93 -16.48
CA ASP A 197 -6.49 11.04 -17.55
C ASP A 197 -5.26 10.35 -18.15
N LYS A 198 -5.25 9.02 -18.08
CA LYS A 198 -4.15 8.21 -18.63
C LYS A 198 -4.08 8.25 -20.18
N ASN A 199 -5.17 8.61 -20.83
CA ASN A 199 -5.27 8.67 -22.28
C ASN A 199 -4.94 10.07 -22.85
N ASP A 200 -4.75 11.06 -22.00
CA ASP A 200 -4.37 12.41 -22.39
C ASP A 200 -2.83 12.49 -22.46
N GLU A 201 -2.26 12.41 -23.66
CA GLU A 201 -0.82 12.46 -23.88
C GLU A 201 -0.21 13.78 -23.36
N ASP A 202 -0.95 14.89 -23.39
CA ASP A 202 -0.56 16.16 -22.79
C ASP A 202 -0.60 16.15 -21.25
N ASN A 203 -1.33 15.22 -20.65
CA ASN A 203 -1.39 15.02 -19.20
C ASN A 203 -0.25 14.17 -18.65
N ASN A 204 0.55 13.54 -19.49
CA ASN A 204 1.62 12.63 -19.06
C ASN A 204 2.87 13.34 -18.53
N ASP A 205 3.02 14.66 -18.72
CA ASP A 205 4.13 15.43 -18.14
C ASP A 205 3.73 16.18 -16.87
N LEU A 206 3.60 15.45 -15.78
CA LEU A 206 3.25 16.02 -14.48
C LEU A 206 4.29 17.03 -13.98
N VAL A 207 5.58 16.87 -14.34
CA VAL A 207 6.64 17.79 -13.93
C VAL A 207 6.45 19.14 -14.62
N SER A 208 6.23 19.18 -15.93
CA SER A 208 5.95 20.42 -16.66
C SER A 208 4.68 21.11 -16.17
N LYS A 209 3.66 20.34 -15.75
CA LYS A 209 2.43 20.91 -15.15
C LYS A 209 2.64 21.48 -13.75
N LEU A 210 3.55 20.92 -12.97
CA LEU A 210 3.99 21.53 -11.72
C LEU A 210 4.80 22.80 -11.96
N GLU A 211 5.73 22.80 -12.92
CA GLU A 211 6.55 23.95 -13.27
C GLU A 211 5.72 25.13 -13.79
N SER A 212 4.69 24.85 -14.58
CA SER A 212 3.75 25.88 -15.07
C SER A 212 2.75 26.34 -14.00
N GLY A 213 2.69 25.65 -12.84
CA GLY A 213 1.72 25.93 -11.80
C GLY A 213 0.28 25.49 -12.12
N TYR A 214 0.11 24.62 -13.12
CA TYR A 214 -1.20 24.01 -13.41
C TYR A 214 -1.62 23.05 -12.30
N TYR A 215 -0.67 22.30 -11.71
CA TYR A 215 -0.82 21.55 -10.47
C TYR A 215 0.02 22.18 -9.36
N ASP A 216 -0.50 22.17 -8.15
CA ASP A 216 0.24 22.57 -6.95
C ASP A 216 1.11 21.46 -6.41
N ALA A 217 0.66 20.22 -6.49
CA ALA A 217 1.42 19.04 -6.08
C ALA A 217 0.94 17.78 -6.81
N ALA A 218 1.82 16.80 -6.94
CA ALA A 218 1.52 15.51 -7.58
C ALA A 218 2.41 14.40 -7.05
N PHE A 219 1.91 13.16 -7.15
CA PHE A 219 2.73 11.95 -7.05
C PHE A 219 3.38 11.69 -8.42
N ILE A 220 4.68 11.48 -8.42
CA ILE A 220 5.47 11.21 -9.62
C ILE A 220 6.13 9.83 -9.46
N THR A 221 5.88 8.96 -10.43
CA THR A 221 6.40 7.57 -10.45
C THR A 221 6.96 7.22 -11.82
N GLY A 222 7.70 6.11 -11.91
CA GLY A 222 8.21 5.60 -13.17
C GLY A 222 9.19 6.54 -13.86
N LYS A 223 9.12 6.59 -15.18
CA LYS A 223 10.06 7.36 -16.04
C LYS A 223 10.08 8.88 -15.78
N ASP A 224 9.00 9.44 -15.27
CA ASP A 224 8.92 10.88 -14.98
C ASP A 224 9.71 11.25 -13.71
N SER A 225 10.09 10.27 -12.91
CA SER A 225 10.96 10.44 -11.73
C SER A 225 12.33 11.04 -12.06
N ASP A 226 12.87 10.76 -13.23
CA ASP A 226 14.14 11.37 -13.69
C ASP A 226 14.03 12.88 -13.95
N LYS A 227 12.84 13.36 -14.34
CA LYS A 227 12.59 14.77 -14.61
C LYS A 227 12.52 15.58 -13.32
N VAL A 228 11.91 15.02 -12.26
CA VAL A 228 11.76 15.70 -10.97
C VAL A 228 13.09 16.20 -10.43
N LYS A 229 14.14 15.37 -10.45
CA LYS A 229 15.45 15.73 -9.93
C LYS A 229 16.18 16.77 -10.77
N LYS A 230 15.86 16.86 -12.05
CA LYS A 230 16.45 17.84 -13.00
C LYS A 230 15.73 19.16 -12.99
N SER A 231 14.50 19.21 -12.48
CA SER A 231 13.67 20.40 -12.43
C SER A 231 14.10 21.33 -11.30
N SER A 232 14.29 22.60 -11.62
CA SER A 232 14.44 23.69 -10.63
C SER A 232 13.09 24.30 -10.23
N GLY A 233 12.00 23.92 -10.91
CA GLY A 233 10.65 24.45 -10.72
C GLY A 233 9.83 23.69 -9.68
N VAL A 234 10.38 22.60 -9.08
CA VAL A 234 9.67 21.80 -8.09
C VAL A 234 10.52 21.49 -6.88
N THR A 235 9.85 21.26 -5.76
CA THR A 235 10.42 20.65 -4.55
C THR A 235 9.83 19.25 -4.38
N TYR A 236 10.58 18.30 -3.82
CA TYR A 236 10.10 16.93 -3.71
C TYR A 236 10.57 16.20 -2.45
N THR A 237 9.82 15.17 -2.07
CA THR A 237 10.18 14.16 -1.08
C THR A 237 10.21 12.79 -1.76
N ALA A 238 11.37 12.12 -1.73
CA ALA A 238 11.51 10.77 -2.29
C ALA A 238 11.07 9.71 -1.27
N TYR A 239 10.50 8.60 -1.76
CA TYR A 239 10.17 7.41 -0.97
C TYR A 239 10.33 6.15 -1.82
N GLN A 240 10.48 5.00 -1.18
CA GLN A 240 10.68 3.70 -1.82
C GLN A 240 9.80 2.67 -1.11
N ASP A 241 8.55 2.57 -1.51
CA ASP A 241 7.55 1.65 -0.97
C ASP A 241 7.32 0.42 -1.87
N THR A 242 8.03 0.35 -3.00
CA THR A 242 7.86 -0.69 -4.01
C THR A 242 9.17 -1.40 -4.31
N THR A 243 9.13 -2.72 -4.28
CA THR A 243 10.18 -3.63 -4.73
C THR A 243 9.71 -4.37 -5.97
N TRP A 244 10.49 -4.35 -7.04
CA TRP A 244 10.22 -5.12 -8.26
C TRP A 244 11.03 -6.40 -8.24
N GLY A 245 10.39 -7.50 -8.66
CA GLY A 245 11.04 -8.80 -8.69
C GLY A 245 10.45 -9.75 -9.71
N PHE A 246 11.21 -10.82 -9.99
CA PHE A 246 10.74 -11.94 -10.79
C PHE A 246 9.91 -12.89 -9.93
N VAL A 247 8.81 -13.36 -10.49
CA VAL A 247 7.93 -14.39 -9.95
C VAL A 247 7.93 -15.55 -10.92
N PHE A 248 8.30 -16.73 -10.44
CA PHE A 248 8.41 -17.95 -11.26
C PHE A 248 7.18 -18.82 -11.04
N ASN A 249 6.67 -19.36 -12.14
CA ASN A 249 5.65 -20.41 -12.06
C ASN A 249 6.31 -21.72 -11.60
N THR A 250 6.04 -22.12 -10.38
CA THR A 250 6.62 -23.36 -9.82
C THR A 250 5.99 -24.64 -10.36
N ASN A 251 4.90 -24.52 -11.15
CA ASN A 251 4.27 -25.63 -11.87
C ASN A 251 4.70 -25.71 -13.33
N ASP A 252 5.46 -24.73 -13.84
CA ASP A 252 6.01 -24.73 -15.18
C ASP A 252 7.09 -25.81 -15.31
N GLU A 253 7.18 -26.45 -16.48
CA GLU A 253 8.11 -27.54 -16.74
C GLU A 253 9.57 -27.14 -16.51
N VAL A 254 9.95 -25.92 -16.90
CA VAL A 254 11.31 -25.39 -16.72
C VAL A 254 11.54 -24.97 -15.27
N PHE A 255 10.55 -24.29 -14.66
CA PHE A 255 10.72 -23.62 -13.35
C PHE A 255 10.18 -24.39 -12.14
N GLN A 256 9.66 -25.61 -12.31
CA GLN A 256 9.39 -26.49 -11.16
C GLN A 256 10.66 -26.81 -10.35
N SER A 257 11.82 -26.87 -11.01
CA SER A 257 13.11 -27.07 -10.35
C SER A 257 13.59 -25.79 -9.63
N LYS A 258 13.78 -25.87 -8.32
CA LYS A 258 14.43 -24.79 -7.55
C LYS A 258 15.82 -24.45 -8.07
N THR A 259 16.58 -25.47 -8.56
CA THR A 259 17.92 -25.26 -9.13
C THR A 259 17.85 -24.40 -10.37
N MET A 260 16.84 -24.60 -11.24
CA MET A 260 16.63 -23.79 -12.43
C MET A 260 16.28 -22.35 -12.07
N ARG A 261 15.31 -22.13 -11.16
CA ARG A 261 14.95 -20.79 -10.70
C ARG A 261 16.17 -20.04 -10.14
N LYS A 262 16.95 -20.73 -9.31
CA LYS A 262 18.18 -20.16 -8.75
C LYS A 262 19.20 -19.82 -9.84
N ALA A 263 19.41 -20.72 -10.79
CA ALA A 263 20.32 -20.50 -11.90
C ALA A 263 19.90 -19.29 -12.75
N PHE A 264 18.61 -19.14 -13.02
CA PHE A 264 18.05 -18.01 -13.73
C PHE A 264 18.30 -16.70 -12.95
N CYS A 265 18.00 -16.66 -11.64
CA CYS A 265 18.23 -15.49 -10.79
C CYS A 265 19.71 -15.08 -10.71
N GLU A 266 20.60 -16.04 -10.56
CA GLU A 266 22.05 -15.79 -10.46
C GLU A 266 22.65 -15.35 -11.81
N GLY A 267 21.99 -15.64 -12.92
CA GLY A 267 22.44 -15.33 -14.27
C GLY A 267 22.28 -13.88 -14.72
N PHE A 268 21.46 -13.09 -14.01
CA PHE A 268 21.29 -11.69 -14.36
C PHE A 268 22.57 -10.90 -14.19
N SER A 269 23.01 -10.20 -15.24
CA SER A 269 24.00 -9.15 -15.11
C SER A 269 23.27 -7.80 -15.19
N ARG A 270 23.49 -6.94 -14.21
CA ARG A 270 22.98 -5.57 -14.28
C ARG A 270 23.92 -4.77 -15.15
N PRO A 271 23.46 -4.22 -16.27
CA PRO A 271 24.21 -3.21 -16.98
C PRO A 271 24.46 -2.01 -16.04
N LYS A 272 25.67 -1.47 -16.01
CA LYS A 272 26.03 -0.31 -15.19
C LYS A 272 25.16 0.92 -15.48
N ASP A 273 24.59 1.02 -16.67
CA ASP A 273 23.75 2.12 -17.13
C ASP A 273 22.27 2.01 -16.63
N PHE A 274 21.95 0.98 -15.87
CA PHE A 274 20.60 0.73 -15.33
C PHE A 274 20.33 1.35 -13.95
N ASP A 275 21.33 1.84 -13.27
CA ASP A 275 21.11 2.63 -12.06
C ASP A 275 20.53 3.99 -12.44
N LYS A 276 19.29 3.96 -12.95
CA LYS A 276 18.46 5.16 -13.01
C LYS A 276 18.31 5.69 -11.60
N ASP A 277 18.21 7.01 -11.49
CA ASP A 277 18.05 7.64 -10.18
C ASP A 277 16.84 7.14 -9.40
N TYR A 278 15.81 6.64 -10.11
CA TYR A 278 14.59 6.12 -9.52
C TYR A 278 14.56 4.58 -9.37
N LEU A 279 15.53 3.85 -9.96
CA LEU A 279 15.65 2.40 -9.83
C LEU A 279 16.95 2.06 -9.10
N LYS A 280 16.85 1.52 -7.90
CA LYS A 280 17.99 1.10 -7.09
C LYS A 280 18.03 -0.40 -6.90
N THR A 281 19.21 -0.99 -6.86
CA THR A 281 19.38 -2.42 -6.56
C THR A 281 18.68 -2.79 -5.26
N ALA A 282 17.76 -3.76 -5.30
CA ALA A 282 17.15 -4.30 -4.10
C ALA A 282 18.14 -5.20 -3.35
N THR A 283 18.27 -4.98 -2.07
CA THR A 283 19.03 -5.82 -1.14
C THR A 283 18.13 -6.69 -0.28
N ASN A 284 16.83 -6.40 -0.30
CA ASN A 284 15.78 -7.09 0.43
C ASN A 284 14.52 -7.16 -0.43
N LEU A 285 13.62 -8.05 -0.09
CA LEU A 285 12.25 -8.02 -0.62
C LEU A 285 11.47 -6.86 0.00
N THR A 286 11.63 -6.66 1.32
CA THR A 286 11.01 -5.54 2.05
C THR A 286 11.48 -4.21 1.47
N PRO A 287 10.56 -3.30 1.04
CA PRO A 287 10.90 -1.98 0.55
C PRO A 287 11.66 -1.13 1.57
N SER A 288 12.52 -0.23 1.07
CA SER A 288 13.42 0.53 1.94
C SER A 288 12.73 1.60 2.79
N SER A 289 11.48 1.96 2.50
CA SER A 289 10.66 2.84 3.35
C SER A 289 10.05 2.13 4.56
N CYS A 290 10.07 0.80 4.59
CA CYS A 290 9.50 0.03 5.69
C CYS A 290 10.32 0.17 6.98
N VAL A 291 9.63 0.05 8.10
CA VAL A 291 10.20 0.15 9.45
C VAL A 291 9.86 -1.07 10.31
N ILE A 292 10.71 -1.31 11.32
CA ILE A 292 10.48 -2.25 12.42
C ILE A 292 10.66 -1.43 13.70
N ASN A 293 9.67 -1.36 14.55
CA ASN A 293 9.72 -0.57 15.79
C ASN A 293 10.24 0.87 15.55
N GLY A 294 9.76 1.54 14.49
CA GLY A 294 10.18 2.89 14.11
C GLY A 294 11.55 3.04 13.47
N ASN A 295 12.32 1.95 13.32
CA ASN A 295 13.64 1.96 12.69
C ASN A 295 13.59 1.40 11.26
N ASN A 296 14.45 1.88 10.38
CA ASN A 296 14.49 1.40 8.99
C ASN A 296 14.70 -0.13 8.95
N ALA A 297 13.77 -0.84 8.32
CA ALA A 297 13.72 -2.30 8.31
C ALA A 297 14.93 -2.93 7.60
N VAL A 298 15.33 -2.40 6.44
CA VAL A 298 16.45 -2.91 5.64
C VAL A 298 17.76 -2.81 6.44
N LYS A 299 17.98 -1.68 7.14
CA LYS A 299 19.16 -1.52 8.01
C LYS A 299 19.12 -2.48 9.20
N ALA A 300 17.96 -2.69 9.81
CA ALA A 300 17.80 -3.55 10.97
C ALA A 300 17.94 -5.04 10.64
N MET A 301 17.41 -5.48 9.50
CA MET A 301 17.53 -6.87 9.03
C MET A 301 18.87 -7.17 8.37
N GLY A 302 19.51 -6.17 7.74
CA GLY A 302 20.60 -6.38 6.80
C GLY A 302 20.14 -7.06 5.52
N ASN A 303 21.05 -7.29 4.58
CA ASN A 303 20.72 -7.86 3.26
C ASN A 303 20.14 -9.28 3.37
N THR A 304 19.12 -9.58 2.58
CA THR A 304 18.47 -10.89 2.47
C THR A 304 18.55 -11.46 1.05
N VAL A 305 18.66 -10.62 0.03
CA VAL A 305 18.80 -11.04 -1.37
C VAL A 305 20.19 -11.64 -1.59
N VAL A 306 20.23 -12.84 -2.17
CA VAL A 306 21.47 -13.48 -2.56
C VAL A 306 22.06 -12.74 -3.76
N PRO A 307 23.34 -12.33 -3.72
CA PRO A 307 23.98 -11.66 -4.85
C PRO A 307 24.06 -12.55 -6.09
N GLN A 308 23.97 -11.93 -7.24
CA GLN A 308 24.13 -12.58 -8.54
C GLN A 308 25.54 -13.17 -8.69
N ASN A 309 25.63 -14.36 -9.31
CA ASN A 309 26.89 -15.05 -9.59
C ASN A 309 26.81 -15.80 -10.92
N GLN A 310 27.20 -15.14 -12.01
CA GLN A 310 27.11 -15.71 -13.35
C GLN A 310 27.86 -17.04 -13.52
N LYS A 311 29.04 -17.19 -12.92
CA LYS A 311 29.82 -18.45 -13.03
C LYS A 311 29.06 -19.61 -12.40
N LYS A 312 28.44 -19.37 -11.25
CA LYS A 312 27.64 -20.39 -10.57
C LYS A 312 26.34 -20.66 -11.31
N SER A 313 25.72 -19.64 -11.91
CA SER A 313 24.55 -19.77 -12.75
C SER A 313 24.76 -20.77 -13.88
N VAL A 314 25.86 -20.69 -14.63
CA VAL A 314 26.19 -21.68 -15.72
C VAL A 314 26.21 -23.09 -15.16
N THR A 315 26.85 -23.30 -14.02
CA THR A 315 26.93 -24.65 -13.38
C THR A 315 25.55 -25.15 -12.96
N ASP A 316 24.75 -24.30 -12.35
CA ASP A 316 23.40 -24.65 -11.88
C ASP A 316 22.43 -24.86 -13.08
N TRP A 317 22.56 -24.08 -14.16
CA TRP A 317 21.83 -24.30 -15.41
C TRP A 317 22.11 -25.68 -16.00
N LYS A 318 23.39 -26.07 -16.13
CA LYS A 318 23.77 -27.39 -16.62
C LYS A 318 23.12 -28.51 -15.81
N LYS A 319 23.21 -28.45 -14.51
CA LYS A 319 22.57 -29.44 -13.62
C LYS A 319 21.05 -29.52 -13.79
N ALA A 320 20.39 -28.36 -13.96
CA ALA A 320 18.94 -28.33 -14.12
C ALA A 320 18.51 -28.84 -15.52
N LEU A 321 19.26 -28.55 -16.57
CA LEU A 321 19.01 -29.02 -17.92
C LEU A 321 19.18 -30.54 -18.07
N ASP A 322 20.11 -31.14 -17.33
CA ASP A 322 20.25 -32.59 -17.29
C ASP A 322 18.99 -33.32 -16.78
N ILE A 323 18.15 -32.61 -15.99
CA ILE A 323 16.88 -33.15 -15.46
C ILE A 323 15.77 -32.98 -16.50
N LEU A 324 15.81 -31.90 -17.29
CA LEU A 324 14.75 -31.58 -18.29
C LEU A 324 14.84 -32.44 -19.57
N ASP A 325 15.98 -33.06 -19.81
CA ASP A 325 16.25 -33.90 -21.03
C ASP A 325 15.83 -33.20 -22.34
N THR A 326 16.16 -31.93 -22.48
CA THR A 326 15.83 -31.10 -23.65
C THR A 326 17.02 -30.28 -24.10
N THR A 327 17.08 -30.03 -25.42
CA THR A 327 18.06 -29.13 -26.05
C THR A 327 17.49 -27.75 -26.38
N ASP A 328 16.17 -27.57 -26.22
CA ASP A 328 15.48 -26.31 -26.48
C ASP A 328 14.74 -25.84 -25.23
N VAL A 329 15.11 -24.66 -24.75
CA VAL A 329 14.44 -24.00 -23.62
C VAL A 329 13.92 -22.63 -24.04
N SER A 330 12.61 -22.44 -24.01
CA SER A 330 11.97 -21.15 -24.30
C SER A 330 11.33 -20.65 -23.05
N VAL A 331 11.62 -19.38 -22.67
CA VAL A 331 11.07 -18.72 -21.48
C VAL A 331 10.47 -17.39 -21.90
N THR A 332 9.21 -17.17 -21.54
CA THR A 332 8.52 -15.90 -21.71
C THR A 332 8.39 -15.18 -20.37
N VAL A 333 8.89 -13.95 -20.29
CA VAL A 333 8.74 -13.09 -19.11
C VAL A 333 7.62 -12.10 -19.38
N LEU A 334 6.55 -12.19 -18.61
CA LEU A 334 5.46 -11.21 -18.59
C LEU A 334 5.90 -9.98 -17.79
N THR A 335 5.64 -8.79 -18.30
CA THR A 335 6.01 -7.54 -17.63
C THR A 335 5.05 -6.41 -17.99
N PRO A 336 4.82 -5.42 -17.09
CA PRO A 336 4.11 -4.22 -17.46
C PRO A 336 4.83 -3.44 -18.58
N ASP A 337 4.05 -2.80 -19.46
CA ASP A 337 4.56 -2.10 -20.66
C ASP A 337 5.70 -1.13 -20.34
N TYR A 338 5.60 -0.39 -19.25
CA TYR A 338 6.60 0.61 -18.86
C TYR A 338 7.90 0.01 -18.32
N MET A 339 7.92 -1.29 -17.98
CA MET A 339 9.13 -2.04 -17.57
C MET A 339 9.71 -2.92 -18.70
N GLU A 340 9.06 -2.99 -19.86
CA GLU A 340 9.46 -3.86 -20.95
C GLU A 340 10.93 -3.69 -21.34
N ASN A 341 11.38 -2.46 -21.54
CA ASN A 341 12.77 -2.18 -21.94
C ASN A 341 13.77 -2.59 -20.85
N TYR A 342 13.41 -2.42 -19.57
CA TYR A 342 14.24 -2.83 -18.46
C TYR A 342 14.41 -4.36 -18.45
N VAL A 343 13.31 -5.08 -18.57
CA VAL A 343 13.33 -6.56 -18.57
C VAL A 343 14.04 -7.11 -19.80
N LYS A 344 13.82 -6.54 -21.01
CA LYS A 344 14.55 -6.92 -22.22
C LYS A 344 16.07 -6.84 -22.04
N LEU A 345 16.55 -5.78 -21.45
CA LEU A 345 17.98 -5.59 -21.24
C LEU A 345 18.55 -6.57 -20.18
N LEU A 346 17.80 -6.87 -19.12
CA LEU A 346 18.19 -7.91 -18.16
C LEU A 346 18.31 -9.27 -18.83
N LEU A 347 17.32 -9.66 -19.66
CA LEU A 347 17.33 -10.93 -20.35
C LEU A 347 18.42 -11.03 -21.42
N GLN A 348 18.73 -9.95 -22.13
CA GLN A 348 19.87 -9.90 -23.04
C GLN A 348 21.19 -10.17 -22.31
N GLY A 349 21.35 -9.64 -21.10
CA GLY A 349 22.51 -9.91 -20.24
C GLY A 349 22.61 -11.40 -19.85
N VAL A 350 21.48 -12.03 -19.52
CA VAL A 350 21.42 -13.49 -19.24
C VAL A 350 21.80 -14.29 -20.47
N GLN A 351 21.19 -13.99 -21.61
CA GLN A 351 21.41 -14.71 -22.84
C GLN A 351 22.85 -14.59 -23.33
N ALA A 352 23.45 -13.41 -23.29
CA ALA A 352 24.85 -13.19 -23.65
C ALA A 352 25.81 -13.91 -22.70
N GLY A 353 25.50 -13.98 -21.39
CA GLY A 353 26.34 -14.66 -20.42
C GLY A 353 26.26 -16.20 -20.46
N LEU A 354 25.14 -16.75 -20.92
CA LEU A 354 24.88 -18.20 -20.93
C LEU A 354 24.99 -18.83 -22.33
N GLY A 355 24.58 -18.10 -23.36
CA GLY A 355 24.25 -18.64 -24.67
C GLY A 355 25.36 -19.46 -25.36
N SER A 356 26.63 -19.16 -25.10
CA SER A 356 27.75 -19.89 -25.70
C SER A 356 28.26 -21.08 -24.86
N TYR A 357 27.75 -21.22 -23.64
CA TYR A 357 28.27 -22.14 -22.62
C TYR A 357 27.28 -23.20 -22.15
N LEU A 358 26.02 -23.12 -22.59
CA LEU A 358 25.03 -24.11 -22.21
C LEU A 358 25.13 -25.35 -23.07
N THR A 359 25.51 -26.44 -22.41
CA THR A 359 25.46 -27.79 -22.96
C THR A 359 24.83 -28.70 -21.91
N ASN A 360 24.10 -29.73 -22.37
CA ASN A 360 23.67 -30.82 -21.50
C ASN A 360 24.85 -31.72 -21.08
N SER A 361 24.60 -32.74 -20.27
CA SER A 361 25.63 -33.70 -19.84
C SER A 361 26.24 -34.52 -20.99
N ASN A 362 25.51 -34.67 -22.08
CA ASN A 362 25.99 -35.35 -23.31
C ASN A 362 26.88 -34.45 -24.17
N GLY A 363 27.05 -33.18 -23.81
CA GLY A 363 27.82 -32.19 -24.58
C GLY A 363 27.06 -31.55 -25.74
N GLU A 364 25.75 -31.79 -25.86
CA GLU A 364 24.90 -31.17 -26.88
C GLU A 364 24.61 -29.71 -26.52
N ALA A 365 24.67 -28.81 -27.49
CA ALA A 365 24.40 -27.39 -27.30
C ALA A 365 22.90 -27.17 -26.98
N ILE A 366 22.62 -26.31 -25.99
CA ILE A 366 21.27 -25.92 -25.61
C ILE A 366 20.90 -24.60 -26.27
N THR A 367 19.78 -24.58 -26.97
CA THR A 367 19.16 -23.34 -27.45
C THR A 367 18.33 -22.71 -26.36
N LEU A 368 18.75 -21.53 -25.85
CA LEU A 368 18.01 -20.75 -24.89
C LEU A 368 17.33 -19.56 -25.58
N THR A 369 16.01 -19.52 -25.59
CA THR A 369 15.21 -18.43 -26.13
C THR A 369 14.50 -17.69 -25.03
N LEU A 370 14.89 -16.43 -24.80
CA LEU A 370 14.27 -15.55 -23.79
C LEU A 370 13.41 -14.49 -24.49
N LYS A 371 12.12 -14.45 -24.16
CA LYS A 371 11.13 -13.52 -24.72
C LYS A 371 10.56 -12.63 -23.64
N VAL A 372 10.22 -11.39 -24.00
CA VAL A 372 9.46 -10.46 -23.15
C VAL A 372 8.09 -10.26 -23.78
N LYS A 373 7.04 -10.37 -22.98
CA LYS A 373 5.67 -10.06 -23.37
C LYS A 373 5.15 -8.96 -22.47
N ALA A 374 4.98 -7.78 -23.04
CA ALA A 374 4.41 -6.63 -22.34
C ALA A 374 2.88 -6.76 -22.26
N MET A 375 2.32 -6.47 -21.07
CA MET A 375 0.89 -6.57 -20.77
C MET A 375 0.56 -5.60 -19.65
N THR A 376 -0.72 -5.34 -19.38
CA THR A 376 -1.12 -4.62 -18.16
C THR A 376 -0.90 -5.50 -16.91
N GLU A 377 -0.64 -4.90 -15.76
CA GLU A 377 -0.51 -5.65 -14.50
C GLU A 377 -1.73 -6.52 -14.20
N LYS A 378 -2.93 -6.04 -14.55
CA LYS A 378 -4.18 -6.79 -14.38
C LYS A 378 -4.19 -8.07 -15.22
N GLU A 379 -3.75 -8.00 -16.47
CA GLU A 379 -3.65 -9.17 -17.34
C GLU A 379 -2.61 -10.15 -16.83
N ILE A 380 -1.42 -9.66 -16.40
CA ILE A 380 -0.38 -10.50 -15.81
C ILE A 380 -0.91 -11.25 -14.59
N ARG A 381 -1.58 -10.57 -13.67
CA ARG A 381 -2.19 -11.21 -12.48
C ARG A 381 -3.26 -12.24 -12.87
N SER A 382 -3.99 -12.02 -13.97
CA SER A 382 -4.92 -13.00 -14.51
C SER A 382 -4.24 -14.25 -15.05
N GLU A 383 -3.10 -14.09 -15.77
CA GLU A 383 -2.31 -15.24 -16.25
C GLU A 383 -1.71 -16.04 -15.08
N ILE A 384 -1.23 -15.35 -14.04
CA ILE A 384 -0.75 -15.99 -12.80
C ILE A 384 -1.86 -16.81 -12.14
N ALA A 385 -3.05 -16.21 -11.98
CA ALA A 385 -4.20 -16.90 -11.37
C ALA A 385 -4.67 -18.13 -12.14
N LYS A 386 -4.48 -18.14 -13.49
CA LYS A 386 -4.76 -19.28 -14.37
C LYS A 386 -3.59 -20.29 -14.45
N ASN A 387 -2.44 -19.96 -13.85
CA ASN A 387 -1.22 -20.73 -13.96
C ASN A 387 -0.72 -20.89 -15.43
N THR A 388 -0.88 -19.84 -16.27
CA THR A 388 -0.56 -19.81 -17.71
C THR A 388 0.60 -18.86 -18.00
N TYR A 389 1.69 -18.95 -17.25
CA TYR A 389 2.89 -18.13 -17.40
C TYR A 389 4.14 -18.94 -17.03
N ASP A 390 5.29 -18.50 -17.51
CA ASP A 390 6.59 -19.07 -17.13
C ASP A 390 7.20 -18.22 -16.00
N VAL A 391 7.41 -16.93 -16.29
CA VAL A 391 7.96 -15.93 -15.35
C VAL A 391 7.21 -14.63 -15.50
N ALA A 392 6.98 -13.92 -14.40
CA ALA A 392 6.46 -12.56 -14.41
C ALA A 392 7.41 -11.61 -13.69
N PHE A 393 7.50 -10.36 -14.13
CA PHE A 393 8.21 -9.27 -13.45
C PHE A 393 7.20 -8.27 -12.91
N LEU A 394 7.05 -8.20 -11.58
CA LEU A 394 5.96 -7.51 -10.92
C LEU A 394 6.42 -6.61 -9.78
N PRO A 395 5.62 -5.56 -9.46
CA PRO A 395 5.81 -4.74 -8.27
C PRO A 395 5.21 -5.39 -7.03
N PHE A 396 5.91 -5.27 -5.91
CA PHE A 396 5.45 -5.57 -4.56
C PHE A 396 5.46 -4.27 -3.77
N THR A 397 4.27 -3.68 -3.62
CA THR A 397 4.11 -2.38 -2.97
C THR A 397 3.61 -2.57 -1.55
N ALA A 398 4.27 -1.93 -0.59
CA ALA A 398 3.83 -1.92 0.79
C ALA A 398 2.60 -1.01 0.95
N THR A 399 1.53 -1.52 1.54
CA THR A 399 0.30 -0.76 1.82
C THR A 399 0.45 0.25 2.97
N GLY A 400 1.58 0.19 3.68
CA GLY A 400 1.99 1.06 4.76
C GLY A 400 3.49 0.93 4.99
N ASN A 401 4.01 1.43 6.09
CA ASN A 401 5.45 1.37 6.37
C ASN A 401 5.87 0.21 7.31
N SER A 402 4.99 -0.73 7.64
CA SER A 402 5.34 -1.87 8.48
C SER A 402 5.99 -2.99 7.68
N ALA A 403 7.22 -3.36 8.00
CA ALA A 403 7.88 -4.52 7.42
C ALA A 403 7.14 -5.82 7.76
N LEU A 404 6.59 -5.91 8.97
CA LEU A 404 5.80 -7.06 9.41
C LEU A 404 4.54 -7.22 8.54
N SER A 405 3.77 -6.14 8.35
CA SER A 405 2.57 -6.15 7.52
C SER A 405 2.90 -6.48 6.07
N PHE A 406 4.00 -5.94 5.54
CA PHE A 406 4.45 -6.23 4.18
C PHE A 406 4.81 -7.72 4.00
N ILE A 407 5.60 -8.31 4.89
CA ILE A 407 5.97 -9.73 4.80
C ILE A 407 4.74 -10.62 4.99
N SER A 408 3.79 -10.22 5.86
CA SER A 408 2.50 -10.92 6.03
C SER A 408 1.65 -10.88 4.76
N GLN A 409 1.62 -9.72 4.07
CA GLN A 409 0.94 -9.57 2.78
C GLN A 409 1.53 -10.54 1.75
N ILE A 410 2.86 -10.61 1.63
CA ILE A 410 3.54 -11.55 0.71
C ILE A 410 3.24 -12.99 1.07
N SER A 411 3.20 -13.34 2.38
CA SER A 411 2.88 -14.72 2.82
C SER A 411 1.46 -15.14 2.50
N SER A 412 0.52 -14.20 2.49
CA SER A 412 -0.90 -14.45 2.17
C SER A 412 -1.22 -14.33 0.67
N ASP A 413 -0.30 -13.80 -0.13
CA ASP A 413 -0.48 -13.65 -1.57
C ASP A 413 -0.23 -14.99 -2.27
N ASN A 414 -1.22 -15.48 -3.02
CA ASN A 414 -1.12 -16.75 -3.76
C ASN A 414 -0.31 -16.63 -5.06
N ILE A 415 0.40 -15.53 -5.26
CA ILE A 415 1.22 -15.29 -6.46
C ILE A 415 2.45 -16.21 -6.50
N THR A 416 2.94 -16.65 -5.32
CA THR A 416 4.16 -17.43 -5.21
C THR A 416 3.97 -18.70 -4.36
N ASP A 417 4.62 -19.80 -4.78
CA ASP A 417 4.74 -21.00 -3.94
C ASP A 417 5.86 -20.79 -2.90
N ILE A 418 5.52 -20.14 -1.82
CA ILE A 418 6.40 -19.92 -0.68
C ILE A 418 6.01 -20.86 0.46
N ASN A 419 6.96 -21.15 1.33
CA ASN A 419 6.69 -21.97 2.53
C ASN A 419 5.91 -21.14 3.57
N SER A 420 4.64 -20.87 3.28
CA SER A 420 3.78 -19.96 4.06
C SER A 420 3.70 -20.38 5.54
N LYS A 421 3.55 -21.67 5.86
CA LYS A 421 3.48 -22.16 7.26
C LYS A 421 4.72 -21.77 8.09
N LYS A 422 5.92 -21.89 7.52
CA LYS A 422 7.15 -21.50 8.20
C LYS A 422 7.27 -19.98 8.30
N VAL A 423 6.89 -19.27 7.25
CA VAL A 423 6.88 -17.79 7.21
C VAL A 423 5.91 -17.26 8.27
N ASP A 424 4.68 -17.76 8.31
CA ASP A 424 3.66 -17.35 9.28
C ASP A 424 4.09 -17.60 10.73
N ALA A 425 4.74 -18.73 10.98
CA ALA A 425 5.31 -19.04 12.31
C ALA A 425 6.41 -18.03 12.72
N LEU A 426 7.21 -17.54 11.76
CA LEU A 426 8.24 -16.53 12.02
C LEU A 426 7.64 -15.14 12.20
N ILE A 427 6.62 -14.78 11.40
CA ILE A 427 5.83 -13.56 11.56
C ILE A 427 5.22 -13.52 12.97
N LYS A 428 4.55 -14.59 13.39
CA LYS A 428 3.97 -14.69 14.73
C LYS A 428 5.02 -14.55 15.84
N LYS A 429 6.24 -15.07 15.64
CA LYS A 429 7.34 -14.85 16.59
C LYS A 429 7.78 -13.38 16.60
N ALA A 430 7.84 -12.70 15.44
CA ALA A 430 8.20 -11.29 15.36
C ALA A 430 7.16 -10.40 16.05
N GLN A 431 5.86 -10.68 15.87
CA GLN A 431 4.76 -9.97 16.53
C GLN A 431 4.85 -9.95 18.06
N ASN A 432 5.38 -11.03 18.64
CA ASN A 432 5.53 -11.17 20.09
C ASN A 432 6.82 -10.56 20.64
N GLN A 433 7.59 -9.80 19.83
CA GLN A 433 8.84 -9.18 20.26
C GLN A 433 8.69 -7.65 20.37
N SER A 434 9.08 -7.10 21.52
CA SER A 434 9.19 -5.65 21.72
C SER A 434 10.57 -5.09 21.35
N ALA A 435 11.62 -5.93 21.40
CA ALA A 435 12.97 -5.50 21.09
C ALA A 435 13.23 -5.52 19.57
N LEU A 436 13.78 -4.42 19.03
CA LEU A 436 14.14 -4.29 17.60
C LEU A 436 14.99 -5.47 17.11
N ALA A 437 16.03 -5.85 17.87
CA ALA A 437 16.94 -6.92 17.48
C ALA A 437 16.21 -8.28 17.32
N SER A 438 15.24 -8.58 18.18
CA SER A 438 14.48 -9.84 18.13
C SER A 438 13.46 -9.81 17.00
N SER A 439 12.69 -8.73 16.85
CA SER A 439 11.74 -8.54 15.76
C SER A 439 12.43 -8.62 14.40
N SER A 440 13.51 -7.86 14.20
CA SER A 440 14.25 -7.84 12.94
C SER A 440 14.89 -9.19 12.60
N LYS A 441 15.35 -9.96 13.60
CA LYS A 441 15.86 -11.32 13.40
C LYS A 441 14.79 -12.24 12.81
N TYR A 442 13.59 -12.24 13.37
CA TYR A 442 12.52 -13.13 12.90
C TYR A 442 11.98 -12.68 11.55
N LEU A 443 11.84 -11.37 11.30
CA LEU A 443 11.41 -10.85 10.01
C LEU A 443 12.46 -11.13 8.92
N LYS A 444 13.74 -10.99 9.23
CA LYS A 444 14.82 -11.42 8.33
C LYS A 444 14.71 -12.90 7.96
N GLN A 445 14.49 -13.77 8.95
CA GLN A 445 14.33 -15.20 8.71
C GLN A 445 13.08 -15.52 7.90
N ALA A 446 11.97 -14.80 8.11
CA ALA A 446 10.76 -14.93 7.31
C ALA A 446 11.02 -14.56 5.85
N GLU A 447 11.62 -13.38 5.60
CA GLU A 447 11.98 -12.94 4.25
C GLU A 447 12.96 -13.90 3.58
N GLN A 448 14.00 -14.35 4.26
CA GLN A 448 14.93 -15.36 3.74
C GLN A 448 14.22 -16.69 3.42
N THR A 449 13.25 -17.10 4.24
CA THR A 449 12.47 -18.32 3.95
C THR A 449 11.68 -18.21 2.66
N ILE A 450 11.10 -17.03 2.37
CA ILE A 450 10.46 -16.71 1.09
C ILE A 450 11.48 -16.80 -0.05
N LEU A 451 12.58 -16.08 0.08
CA LEU A 451 13.59 -15.94 -0.99
C LEU A 451 14.36 -17.26 -1.25
N ASP A 452 14.53 -18.10 -0.24
CA ASP A 452 15.16 -19.40 -0.36
C ASP A 452 14.41 -20.36 -1.29
N THR A 453 13.14 -20.10 -1.59
CA THR A 453 12.38 -20.89 -2.56
C THR A 453 12.78 -20.56 -4.00
N TYR A 454 13.34 -19.39 -4.24
CA TYR A 454 13.54 -18.79 -5.56
C TYR A 454 12.26 -18.73 -6.41
N ALA A 455 11.09 -18.88 -5.81
CA ALA A 455 9.83 -18.61 -6.48
C ALA A 455 9.61 -17.09 -6.69
N LEU A 456 10.27 -16.28 -5.87
CA LEU A 456 10.33 -14.82 -5.97
C LEU A 456 11.77 -14.34 -5.80
N TYR A 457 12.20 -13.42 -6.70
CA TYR A 457 13.54 -12.84 -6.64
C TYR A 457 13.51 -11.33 -6.83
N PRO A 458 13.79 -10.53 -5.78
CA PRO A 458 13.81 -9.07 -5.84
C PRO A 458 14.97 -8.56 -6.68
N MET A 459 14.70 -7.55 -7.52
CA MET A 459 15.68 -6.96 -8.42
C MET A 459 16.00 -5.51 -8.09
N ILE A 460 14.96 -4.68 -7.93
CA ILE A 460 15.11 -3.24 -7.76
C ILE A 460 14.09 -2.67 -6.77
N TYR A 461 14.47 -1.60 -6.08
CA TYR A 461 13.55 -0.67 -5.45
C TYR A 461 13.19 0.43 -6.44
N GLU A 462 11.93 0.77 -6.55
CA GLU A 462 11.47 1.94 -7.28
C GLU A 462 11.38 3.14 -6.34
N SER A 463 11.99 4.25 -6.72
CA SER A 463 11.84 5.53 -6.04
C SER A 463 10.70 6.32 -6.66
N SER A 464 9.72 6.65 -5.84
CA SER A 464 8.63 7.55 -6.16
C SER A 464 8.83 8.89 -5.47
N TYR A 465 8.17 9.93 -5.95
CA TYR A 465 8.32 11.29 -5.44
C TYR A 465 6.96 11.91 -5.19
N TYR A 466 6.82 12.58 -4.07
CA TYR A 466 5.78 13.57 -3.89
C TYR A 466 6.38 14.93 -4.18
N ALA A 467 5.95 15.57 -5.25
CA ALA A 467 6.50 16.83 -5.73
C ALA A 467 5.50 17.97 -5.61
N SER A 468 5.99 19.18 -5.32
CA SER A 468 5.21 20.40 -5.21
C SER A 468 5.82 21.51 -6.08
N ALA A 469 4.97 22.28 -6.74
CA ALA A 469 5.35 23.45 -7.52
C ALA A 469 6.05 24.52 -6.66
N ASN A 470 6.97 25.26 -7.25
CA ASN A 470 7.56 26.41 -6.58
C ASN A 470 6.50 27.43 -6.16
N GLY A 471 6.67 28.01 -4.96
CA GLY A 471 5.68 28.91 -4.36
C GLY A 471 4.59 28.23 -3.55
N VAL A 472 4.40 26.93 -3.72
CA VAL A 472 3.52 26.13 -2.85
C VAL A 472 4.28 25.74 -1.58
N LYS A 473 3.68 25.98 -0.41
CA LYS A 473 4.29 25.76 0.89
C LYS A 473 3.34 25.03 1.83
N ASN A 474 3.92 24.44 2.87
CA ASN A 474 3.20 23.82 3.99
C ASN A 474 2.29 22.64 3.61
N ILE A 475 2.52 22.01 2.46
CA ILE A 475 1.99 20.67 2.22
C ILE A 475 2.89 19.69 2.99
N GLN A 476 2.28 18.81 3.78
CA GLN A 476 3.00 17.80 4.53
C GLN A 476 2.74 16.43 3.90
N PHE A 477 3.77 15.81 3.39
CA PHE A 477 3.74 14.44 2.90
C PHE A 477 4.41 13.50 3.90
N HIS A 478 3.76 12.37 4.18
CA HIS A 478 4.23 11.34 5.10
C HIS A 478 4.54 10.05 4.33
N PRO A 479 5.77 9.85 3.89
CA PRO A 479 6.17 8.72 3.03
C PRO A 479 5.74 7.35 3.56
N GLY A 480 5.86 7.13 4.88
CA GLY A 480 5.52 5.86 5.50
C GLY A 480 4.04 5.47 5.46
N THR A 481 3.14 6.44 5.24
CA THR A 481 1.69 6.20 5.18
C THR A 481 1.08 6.64 3.86
N GLY A 482 1.87 7.24 2.97
CA GLY A 482 1.38 7.84 1.73
C GLY A 482 0.45 9.05 1.92
N ARG A 483 0.32 9.57 3.15
CA ARG A 483 -0.65 10.62 3.48
C ARG A 483 -0.12 11.99 3.14
N VAL A 484 -1.00 12.82 2.63
CA VAL A 484 -0.74 14.24 2.36
C VAL A 484 -1.70 15.10 3.18
N SER A 485 -1.16 16.08 3.89
CA SER A 485 -1.95 17.09 4.60
C SER A 485 -1.83 18.44 3.88
N PHE A 486 -2.97 18.97 3.50
CA PHE A 486 -3.12 20.29 2.89
C PHE A 486 -3.63 21.35 3.88
N VAL A 487 -3.78 21.02 5.16
CA VAL A 487 -4.40 21.86 6.18
C VAL A 487 -3.77 23.26 6.23
N ASN A 488 -2.44 23.32 6.17
CA ASN A 488 -1.67 24.55 6.21
C ASN A 488 -1.12 24.97 4.83
N ALA A 489 -1.58 24.33 3.76
CA ALA A 489 -1.10 24.62 2.42
C ALA A 489 -1.37 26.09 2.03
N THR A 490 -0.38 26.72 1.44
CA THR A 490 -0.45 28.09 0.91
C THR A 490 0.24 28.16 -0.44
N ARG A 491 -0.27 29.01 -1.32
CA ARG A 491 0.36 29.37 -2.58
C ARG A 491 0.69 30.88 -2.54
N LYS A 492 1.92 31.26 -2.88
CA LYS A 492 2.35 32.66 -3.02
C LYS A 492 2.27 33.09 -4.48
#